data_c52448fbc867d203bef8a7478f319ee7
#
_entry.id   c52448fbc867d203bef8a7478f319ee7
#
_cell.length_a   1.000
_cell.length_b   1.000
_cell.length_c   1.000
_cell.angle_alpha   90.00
_cell.angle_beta   90.00
_cell.angle_gamma   90.00
#
_symmetry.space_group_name_H-M   'P 1'
#
loop_
_entity.id
_entity.type
_entity.pdbx_description
1 polymer ?
#
loop_
_entity_poly.entity_id
_entity_poly.type
_entity_poly.pdbx_seq_one_letter_code
_entity_poly.pdbx_strand_id
1 'polypeptide(L)'
;MNQSYILPNAWSLIEEGFDPSRVKSSESLFSIGNGAMGQRANFEEYYSGPTFQGSYMGGVYYPDKTRVGWWKNGYPEYFAKVLNAPSWIGIYIKVNGQDLDLYTAKEVHSFRRELQMQTGLLLRSFEVTLANGTRLSIESSRFLSLAQDTIGAIEYKVTLLEGAADIEVKSFLDSGVKNEDSNWDDAFWQTTAVNAKENTAFIEAQTNKTNFKTVTYQATEVYLNTAKRVLPTQTMEGELAVGHLYKASLKSGDTLTTYKYGGYILDRKVTGTLEAAVFEVVGRATSAGFEALKTAHANAWKAIWDRADIVIEGDVKAQQGIRFNIFQLNQTYTGKDATLNIGPKGFTGEKYGGSTYWDTEAYCIPFYMATKDQKVARNLLQYRYNQLDKAIENAAKLGFSNGAALYPMVTMNGEECHNEWEITFEEIHRNGAIAFAIFN
;
A
#
# COMPACT_ATOMS: atom_id res chain seq x y z
N MET A 1 -32.33 -4.79 -3.47
CA MET A 1 -31.10 -4.96 -2.66
C MET A 1 -29.97 -5.26 -3.64
N ASN A 2 -28.98 -4.40 -3.75
CA ASN A 2 -27.81 -4.69 -4.59
C ASN A 2 -27.11 -5.92 -3.99
N GLN A 3 -27.07 -6.98 -4.75
CA GLN A 3 -26.40 -8.22 -4.32
C GLN A 3 -24.90 -7.91 -4.22
N SER A 4 -24.28 -8.21 -3.08
CA SER A 4 -22.83 -8.07 -2.91
C SER A 4 -22.13 -8.92 -3.96
N TYR A 5 -21.16 -8.33 -4.66
CA TYR A 5 -20.33 -9.06 -5.63
C TYR A 5 -19.17 -9.84 -4.95
N ILE A 6 -18.97 -9.61 -3.65
CA ILE A 6 -18.00 -10.36 -2.85
C ILE A 6 -18.64 -11.66 -2.40
N LEU A 7 -18.01 -12.78 -2.70
CA LEU A 7 -18.48 -14.10 -2.32
C LEU A 7 -18.25 -14.36 -0.82
N PRO A 8 -19.22 -14.94 -0.11
CA PRO A 8 -19.06 -15.33 1.29
C PRO A 8 -17.99 -16.40 1.46
N ASN A 9 -16.98 -16.12 2.28
CA ASN A 9 -15.93 -17.07 2.66
C ASN A 9 -15.37 -16.68 4.04
N ALA A 10 -15.14 -17.64 4.90
CA ALA A 10 -14.72 -17.37 6.28
C ALA A 10 -13.33 -16.73 6.40
N TRP A 11 -12.44 -16.93 5.41
CA TRP A 11 -11.05 -16.49 5.46
C TRP A 11 -10.60 -15.65 4.27
N SER A 12 -11.46 -15.44 3.30
CA SER A 12 -11.09 -14.71 2.09
C SER A 12 -12.15 -13.70 1.67
N LEU A 13 -11.73 -12.56 1.11
CA LEU A 13 -12.57 -11.80 0.20
C LEU A 13 -12.35 -12.37 -1.20
N ILE A 14 -13.43 -12.65 -1.92
CA ILE A 14 -13.37 -13.26 -3.25
C ILE A 14 -14.26 -12.46 -4.20
N GLU A 15 -13.68 -12.03 -5.32
CA GLU A 15 -14.37 -11.46 -6.46
C GLU A 15 -14.21 -12.40 -7.65
N GLU A 16 -15.32 -12.77 -8.30
CA GLU A 16 -15.35 -13.55 -9.53
C GLU A 16 -16.02 -12.78 -10.65
N GLY A 17 -15.49 -12.96 -11.87
CA GLY A 17 -15.91 -12.23 -13.07
C GLY A 17 -15.29 -10.82 -13.13
N PHE A 18 -14.86 -10.45 -14.34
CA PHE A 18 -14.29 -9.12 -14.60
C PHE A 18 -15.40 -8.10 -14.90
N ASP A 19 -15.45 -7.04 -14.11
CA ASP A 19 -16.36 -5.90 -14.31
C ASP A 19 -15.58 -4.59 -14.14
N PRO A 20 -15.29 -3.84 -15.22
CA PRO A 20 -14.56 -2.58 -15.18
C PRO A 20 -15.16 -1.54 -14.22
N SER A 21 -16.48 -1.55 -14.01
CA SER A 21 -17.15 -0.61 -13.11
C SER A 21 -16.82 -0.83 -11.63
N ARG A 22 -16.33 -2.02 -11.25
CA ARG A 22 -16.00 -2.41 -9.89
C ARG A 22 -14.51 -2.23 -9.57
N VAL A 23 -13.64 -2.07 -10.57
CA VAL A 23 -12.18 -2.08 -10.40
C VAL A 23 -11.73 -1.12 -9.30
N LYS A 24 -12.15 0.16 -9.32
CA LYS A 24 -11.77 1.14 -8.30
C LYS A 24 -12.19 0.74 -6.88
N SER A 25 -13.37 0.14 -6.71
CA SER A 25 -13.86 -0.34 -5.41
C SER A 25 -13.09 -1.57 -4.93
N SER A 26 -12.84 -2.51 -5.84
CA SER A 26 -12.06 -3.71 -5.53
C SER A 26 -10.61 -3.39 -5.21
N GLU A 27 -9.99 -2.42 -5.89
CA GLU A 27 -8.64 -1.93 -5.54
C GLU A 27 -8.54 -1.47 -4.07
N SER A 28 -9.61 -0.88 -3.54
CA SER A 28 -9.70 -0.49 -2.13
C SER A 28 -9.94 -1.67 -1.21
N LEU A 29 -10.95 -2.50 -1.51
CA LEU A 29 -11.35 -3.62 -0.65
C LEU A 29 -10.23 -4.67 -0.49
N PHE A 30 -9.49 -4.93 -1.55
CA PHE A 30 -8.42 -5.93 -1.58
C PHE A 30 -7.03 -5.33 -1.28
N SER A 31 -6.96 -4.12 -0.74
CA SER A 31 -5.70 -3.47 -0.35
C SER A 31 -4.95 -4.28 0.69
N ILE A 32 -3.63 -4.24 0.62
CA ILE A 32 -2.71 -4.91 1.54
C ILE A 32 -1.76 -3.90 2.19
N GLY A 33 -1.28 -4.20 3.40
CA GLY A 33 -0.35 -3.36 4.15
C GLY A 33 0.48 -4.15 5.16
N ASN A 34 1.48 -3.50 5.73
CA ASN A 34 2.34 -4.07 6.77
C ASN A 34 2.69 -3.08 7.91
N GLY A 35 1.91 -2.01 8.02
CA GLY A 35 2.10 -0.93 8.98
C GLY A 35 3.10 0.14 8.54
N ALA A 36 4.10 -0.18 7.73
CA ALA A 36 5.06 0.77 7.20
C ALA A 36 4.70 1.23 5.79
N MET A 37 4.11 0.36 5.00
CA MET A 37 3.63 0.66 3.66
C MET A 37 2.32 -0.05 3.36
N GLY A 38 1.58 0.48 2.40
CA GLY A 38 0.33 -0.06 1.91
C GLY A 38 0.21 0.04 0.41
N GLN A 39 -0.57 -0.85 -0.18
CA GLN A 39 -0.77 -0.95 -1.61
C GLN A 39 -2.23 -1.28 -1.92
N ARG A 40 -2.88 -0.47 -2.73
CA ARG A 40 -4.17 -0.83 -3.31
C ARG A 40 -4.02 -2.03 -4.23
N ALA A 41 -5.09 -2.77 -4.46
CA ALA A 41 -5.07 -3.95 -5.31
C ALA A 41 -5.11 -3.60 -6.82
N ASN A 42 -4.29 -2.61 -7.22
CA ASN A 42 -4.07 -2.27 -8.63
C ASN A 42 -3.46 -3.45 -9.37
N PHE A 43 -3.71 -3.51 -10.67
CA PHE A 43 -3.08 -4.50 -11.54
C PHE A 43 -1.58 -4.24 -11.66
N GLU A 44 -0.80 -5.29 -11.77
CA GLU A 44 0.63 -5.23 -12.05
C GLU A 44 0.88 -4.86 -13.52
N GLU A 45 0.05 -5.41 -14.42
CA GLU A 45 0.07 -5.14 -15.87
C GLU A 45 -0.58 -3.80 -16.21
N TYR A 46 -0.42 -3.41 -17.46
CA TYR A 46 -1.08 -2.23 -18.00
C TYR A 46 -2.61 -2.40 -17.98
N TYR A 47 -3.31 -1.35 -17.57
CA TYR A 47 -4.77 -1.30 -17.57
C TYR A 47 -5.24 0.08 -18.00
N SER A 48 -5.94 0.17 -19.15
CA SER A 48 -6.43 1.43 -19.69
C SER A 48 -7.83 1.83 -19.20
N GLY A 49 -8.48 0.96 -18.43
CA GLY A 49 -9.81 1.22 -17.86
C GLY A 49 -9.79 2.08 -16.60
N PRO A 50 -10.96 2.30 -15.98
CA PRO A 50 -11.07 3.08 -14.75
C PRO A 50 -10.31 2.43 -13.61
N THR A 51 -9.32 3.13 -13.06
CA THR A 51 -8.49 2.69 -11.94
C THR A 51 -8.24 3.85 -10.98
N PHE A 52 -7.85 3.56 -9.76
CA PHE A 52 -7.34 4.52 -8.80
C PHE A 52 -6.05 3.95 -8.19
N GLN A 53 -4.93 4.29 -8.80
CA GLN A 53 -3.64 3.80 -8.36
C GLN A 53 -3.27 4.37 -7.00
N GLY A 54 -2.72 3.55 -6.11
CA GLY A 54 -2.29 3.99 -4.79
C GLY A 54 -1.29 3.08 -4.13
N SER A 55 -0.16 3.67 -3.81
CA SER A 55 0.90 3.12 -2.97
C SER A 55 1.17 4.12 -1.86
N TYR A 56 1.29 3.68 -0.59
CA TYR A 56 1.36 4.59 0.54
C TYR A 56 2.51 4.21 1.48
N MET A 57 3.12 5.23 2.09
CA MET A 57 4.13 5.07 3.14
C MET A 57 3.62 5.67 4.44
N GLY A 58 3.74 4.91 5.54
CA GLY A 58 3.32 5.36 6.87
C GLY A 58 4.09 6.60 7.31
N GLY A 59 3.35 7.62 7.78
CA GLY A 59 3.91 8.85 8.33
C GLY A 59 4.49 9.84 7.31
N VAL A 60 4.33 9.59 6.02
CA VAL A 60 4.71 10.53 4.95
C VAL A 60 3.48 11.30 4.49
N TYR A 61 3.59 12.63 4.45
CA TYR A 61 2.47 13.50 4.14
C TYR A 61 2.90 14.77 3.39
N TYR A 62 1.93 15.45 2.80
CA TYR A 62 2.08 16.74 2.15
C TYR A 62 1.06 17.75 2.69
N PRO A 63 1.46 18.98 3.07
CA PRO A 63 0.56 20.03 3.51
C PRO A 63 -0.07 20.71 2.29
N ASP A 64 -1.22 20.18 1.85
CA ASP A 64 -1.94 20.70 0.70
C ASP A 64 -2.82 21.88 1.11
N LYS A 65 -2.63 23.05 0.44
CA LYS A 65 -3.34 24.28 0.78
C LYS A 65 -4.86 24.06 0.67
N THR A 66 -5.62 24.47 1.69
CA THR A 66 -7.07 24.37 1.68
C THR A 66 -7.71 25.21 0.56
N ARG A 67 -8.87 24.78 0.07
CA ARG A 67 -9.73 25.52 -0.88
C ARG A 67 -10.84 26.30 -0.19
N VAL A 68 -11.09 26.07 1.09
CA VAL A 68 -12.17 26.77 1.79
C VAL A 68 -11.83 28.26 1.93
N GLY A 69 -12.84 29.11 1.76
CA GLY A 69 -12.70 30.57 1.88
C GLY A 69 -12.76 31.07 3.35
N TRP A 70 -12.91 30.16 4.30
CA TRP A 70 -12.93 30.47 5.73
C TRP A 70 -11.85 29.64 6.43
N TRP A 71 -11.39 30.13 7.57
CA TRP A 71 -10.53 29.40 8.48
C TRP A 71 -10.52 30.10 9.84
N LYS A 72 -10.31 29.33 10.91
CA LYS A 72 -10.22 29.93 12.23
C LYS A 72 -8.81 30.42 12.53
N ASN A 73 -8.76 31.52 13.25
CA ASN A 73 -7.51 32.15 13.64
C ASN A 73 -6.62 31.15 14.40
N GLY A 74 -5.36 31.09 14.00
CA GLY A 74 -4.36 30.21 14.59
C GLY A 74 -4.26 28.81 14.04
N TYR A 75 -5.18 28.36 13.18
CA TYR A 75 -5.08 27.07 12.51
C TYR A 75 -4.31 27.16 11.19
N PRO A 76 -3.58 26.10 10.78
CA PRO A 76 -2.87 26.11 9.50
C PRO A 76 -3.83 26.10 8.31
N GLU A 77 -3.45 26.81 7.24
CA GLU A 77 -4.23 26.88 6.00
C GLU A 77 -3.98 25.68 5.08
N TYR A 78 -3.88 24.49 5.61
CA TYR A 78 -3.64 23.30 4.83
C TYR A 78 -4.35 22.07 5.39
N PHE A 79 -4.52 21.07 4.55
CA PHE A 79 -4.89 19.71 4.91
C PHE A 79 -3.66 18.80 4.75
N ALA A 80 -3.33 18.01 5.78
CA ALA A 80 -2.25 17.04 5.68
C ALA A 80 -2.73 15.79 4.94
N LYS A 81 -2.28 15.63 3.70
CA LYS A 81 -2.66 14.51 2.84
C LYS A 81 -1.60 13.43 2.84
N VAL A 82 -2.04 12.16 2.92
CA VAL A 82 -1.17 11.03 2.60
C VAL A 82 -0.83 11.08 1.11
N LEU A 83 0.39 10.73 0.76
CA LEU A 83 0.85 10.79 -0.62
C LEU A 83 0.65 9.44 -1.32
N ASN A 84 0.20 9.51 -2.59
CA ASN A 84 0.43 8.42 -3.52
C ASN A 84 1.93 8.37 -3.81
N ALA A 85 2.59 7.31 -3.36
CA ALA A 85 4.04 7.14 -3.47
C ALA A 85 4.45 6.60 -4.85
N PRO A 86 5.71 6.79 -5.27
CA PRO A 86 6.21 6.17 -6.50
C PRO A 86 5.85 4.70 -6.58
N SER A 87 5.31 4.27 -7.73
CA SER A 87 4.82 2.90 -7.93
C SER A 87 5.97 1.91 -8.08
N TRP A 88 5.91 0.79 -7.34
CA TRP A 88 6.88 -0.29 -7.43
C TRP A 88 6.31 -1.57 -8.07
N ILE A 89 4.99 -1.67 -8.28
CA ILE A 89 4.34 -2.92 -8.67
C ILE A 89 4.39 -3.22 -10.17
N GLY A 90 4.71 -2.25 -11.04
CA GLY A 90 4.54 -2.34 -12.50
C GLY A 90 5.30 -3.52 -13.14
N ILE A 91 4.54 -4.42 -13.77
CA ILE A 91 5.02 -5.54 -14.60
C ILE A 91 4.19 -5.54 -15.88
N TYR A 92 4.58 -4.70 -16.85
CA TYR A 92 3.84 -4.61 -18.11
C TYR A 92 4.24 -5.72 -19.06
N ILE A 93 3.27 -6.35 -19.69
CA ILE A 93 3.44 -7.48 -20.59
C ILE A 93 3.02 -7.04 -21.99
N LYS A 94 3.89 -7.29 -22.98
CA LYS A 94 3.53 -7.25 -24.41
C LYS A 94 3.62 -8.63 -25.01
N VAL A 95 2.65 -8.96 -25.86
CA VAL A 95 2.54 -10.23 -26.55
C VAL A 95 2.45 -9.97 -28.04
N ASN A 96 3.49 -10.37 -28.78
CA ASN A 96 3.61 -10.04 -30.21
C ASN A 96 3.41 -8.53 -30.50
N GLY A 97 3.98 -7.68 -29.60
CA GLY A 97 3.90 -6.22 -29.69
C GLY A 97 2.61 -5.57 -29.13
N GLN A 98 1.58 -6.34 -28.74
CA GLN A 98 0.35 -5.85 -28.14
C GLN A 98 0.42 -5.89 -26.62
N ASP A 99 -0.02 -4.83 -25.94
CA ASP A 99 -0.12 -4.79 -24.48
C ASP A 99 -1.17 -5.78 -23.97
N LEU A 100 -0.85 -6.47 -22.88
CA LEU A 100 -1.83 -7.19 -22.05
C LEU A 100 -2.65 -6.16 -21.30
N ASP A 101 -3.89 -5.96 -21.72
CA ASP A 101 -4.83 -5.01 -21.14
C ASP A 101 -6.22 -5.66 -21.06
N LEU A 102 -6.71 -5.89 -19.86
CA LEU A 102 -8.02 -6.50 -19.61
C LEU A 102 -9.17 -5.64 -20.12
N TYR A 103 -9.01 -4.31 -20.17
CA TYR A 103 -10.07 -3.41 -20.57
C TYR A 103 -10.35 -3.45 -22.10
N THR A 104 -9.29 -3.68 -22.87
CA THR A 104 -9.37 -3.73 -24.34
C THR A 104 -9.22 -5.15 -24.91
N ALA A 105 -9.17 -6.15 -24.03
CA ALA A 105 -9.10 -7.54 -24.44
C ALA A 105 -10.31 -7.93 -25.29
N LYS A 106 -10.08 -8.84 -26.27
CA LYS A 106 -11.16 -9.38 -27.09
C LYS A 106 -12.18 -10.16 -26.24
N GLU A 107 -11.68 -10.93 -25.28
CA GLU A 107 -12.52 -11.71 -24.36
C GLU A 107 -11.76 -12.02 -23.07
N VAL A 108 -12.43 -11.86 -21.93
CA VAL A 108 -11.97 -12.32 -20.60
C VAL A 108 -12.80 -13.57 -20.26
N HIS A 109 -12.19 -14.75 -20.35
CA HIS A 109 -12.85 -16.04 -20.14
C HIS A 109 -13.12 -16.35 -18.69
N SER A 110 -12.18 -15.95 -17.82
CA SER A 110 -12.30 -16.07 -16.37
C SER A 110 -11.58 -14.94 -15.69
N PHE A 111 -12.00 -14.57 -14.49
CA PHE A 111 -11.32 -13.63 -13.62
C PHE A 111 -11.64 -13.97 -12.19
N ARG A 112 -10.61 -14.04 -11.34
CA ARG A 112 -10.73 -14.18 -9.90
C ARG A 112 -9.70 -13.30 -9.21
N ARG A 113 -10.15 -12.57 -8.18
CA ARG A 113 -9.31 -11.85 -7.22
C ARG A 113 -9.64 -12.36 -5.83
N GLU A 114 -8.63 -12.64 -5.04
CA GLU A 114 -8.80 -13.16 -3.69
C GLU A 114 -7.81 -12.51 -2.73
N LEU A 115 -8.31 -11.95 -1.64
CA LEU A 115 -7.52 -11.57 -0.48
C LEU A 115 -7.65 -12.67 0.57
N GLN A 116 -6.61 -13.47 0.73
CA GLN A 116 -6.53 -14.49 1.77
C GLN A 116 -6.10 -13.85 3.09
N MET A 117 -7.05 -13.54 3.95
CA MET A 117 -6.79 -12.85 5.23
C MET A 117 -5.95 -13.68 6.19
N GLN A 118 -6.08 -15.02 6.12
CA GLN A 118 -5.30 -15.93 6.97
C GLN A 118 -3.79 -15.81 6.75
N THR A 119 -3.37 -15.58 5.50
CA THR A 119 -1.97 -15.54 5.08
C THR A 119 -1.51 -14.15 4.64
N GLY A 120 -2.43 -13.18 4.51
CA GLY A 120 -2.14 -11.84 4.02
C GLY A 120 -1.75 -11.75 2.56
N LEU A 121 -2.15 -12.73 1.74
CA LEU A 121 -1.84 -12.80 0.32
C LEU A 121 -2.95 -12.20 -0.53
N LEU A 122 -2.60 -11.36 -1.48
CA LEU A 122 -3.45 -10.94 -2.58
C LEU A 122 -3.15 -11.82 -3.79
N LEU A 123 -4.14 -12.62 -4.20
CA LEU A 123 -4.07 -13.50 -5.35
C LEU A 123 -4.96 -12.99 -6.47
N ARG A 124 -4.53 -13.19 -7.70
CA ARG A 124 -5.32 -12.90 -8.88
C ARG A 124 -5.03 -13.90 -10.00
N SER A 125 -6.07 -14.33 -10.68
CA SER A 125 -5.94 -15.20 -11.86
C SER A 125 -6.98 -14.83 -12.90
N PHE A 126 -6.63 -14.96 -14.17
CA PHE A 126 -7.55 -14.79 -15.27
C PHE A 126 -7.06 -15.48 -16.55
N GLU A 127 -8.02 -15.85 -17.39
CA GLU A 127 -7.74 -16.24 -18.79
C GLU A 127 -8.29 -15.19 -19.74
N VAL A 128 -7.51 -14.84 -20.75
CA VAL A 128 -7.83 -13.75 -21.66
C VAL A 128 -7.43 -14.08 -23.08
N THR A 129 -8.26 -13.68 -24.06
CA THR A 129 -7.88 -13.59 -25.48
C THR A 129 -7.66 -12.13 -25.83
N LEU A 130 -6.45 -11.79 -26.26
CA LEU A 130 -6.09 -10.44 -26.71
C LEU A 130 -6.70 -10.15 -28.10
N ALA A 131 -6.69 -8.87 -28.51
CA ALA A 131 -7.23 -8.47 -29.82
C ALA A 131 -6.49 -9.13 -31.01
N ASN A 132 -5.20 -9.46 -30.86
CA ASN A 132 -4.42 -10.21 -31.86
C ASN A 132 -4.74 -11.72 -31.88
N GLY A 133 -5.68 -12.20 -31.04
CA GLY A 133 -6.11 -13.58 -30.96
C GLY A 133 -5.26 -14.47 -30.03
N THR A 134 -4.19 -13.95 -29.44
CA THR A 134 -3.37 -14.73 -28.50
C THR A 134 -4.12 -15.00 -27.20
N ARG A 135 -4.14 -16.25 -26.75
CA ARG A 135 -4.81 -16.69 -25.52
C ARG A 135 -3.79 -16.99 -24.43
N LEU A 136 -4.01 -16.36 -23.27
CA LEU A 136 -3.11 -16.41 -22.12
C LEU A 136 -3.86 -16.78 -20.85
N SER A 137 -3.16 -17.45 -19.93
CA SER A 137 -3.52 -17.53 -18.52
C SER A 137 -2.52 -16.73 -17.69
N ILE A 138 -3.04 -15.92 -16.76
CA ILE A 138 -2.26 -15.08 -15.88
C ILE A 138 -2.55 -15.47 -14.44
N GLU A 139 -1.50 -15.59 -13.64
CA GLU A 139 -1.59 -15.74 -12.18
C GLU A 139 -0.67 -14.74 -11.49
N SER A 140 -1.15 -14.08 -10.45
CA SER A 140 -0.38 -13.16 -9.62
C SER A 140 -0.57 -13.47 -8.15
N SER A 141 0.51 -13.41 -7.38
CA SER A 141 0.52 -13.49 -5.93
C SER A 141 1.36 -12.35 -5.39
N ARG A 142 0.78 -11.50 -4.53
CA ARG A 142 1.45 -10.33 -3.98
C ARG A 142 1.23 -10.22 -2.48
N PHE A 143 2.26 -9.78 -1.76
CA PHE A 143 2.16 -9.43 -0.33
C PHE A 143 3.13 -8.31 0.04
N LEU A 144 2.83 -7.61 1.14
CA LEU A 144 3.74 -6.72 1.84
C LEU A 144 4.17 -7.41 3.13
N SER A 145 5.47 -7.68 3.28
CA SER A 145 5.95 -8.57 4.34
C SER A 145 5.73 -7.98 5.73
N LEU A 146 4.99 -8.69 6.58
CA LEU A 146 4.91 -8.37 8.02
C LEU A 146 6.18 -8.72 8.79
N ALA A 147 6.97 -9.66 8.28
CA ALA A 147 8.24 -10.03 8.89
C ALA A 147 9.33 -8.98 8.65
N GLN A 148 9.35 -8.38 7.44
CA GLN A 148 10.33 -7.38 7.01
C GLN A 148 9.59 -6.21 6.35
N ASP A 149 9.36 -5.14 7.09
CA ASP A 149 8.43 -4.05 6.74
C ASP A 149 8.85 -3.18 5.55
N THR A 150 10.07 -3.34 5.07
CA THR A 150 10.57 -2.69 3.85
C THR A 150 10.35 -3.50 2.58
N ILE A 151 9.95 -4.78 2.67
CA ILE A 151 9.87 -5.70 1.53
C ILE A 151 8.42 -5.99 1.14
N GLY A 152 8.09 -5.75 -0.12
CA GLY A 152 6.98 -6.34 -0.83
C GLY A 152 7.48 -7.34 -1.88
N ALA A 153 6.69 -8.35 -2.20
CA ALA A 153 7.03 -9.33 -3.21
C ALA A 153 5.84 -9.69 -4.10
N ILE A 154 6.14 -9.91 -5.37
CA ILE A 154 5.18 -10.31 -6.41
C ILE A 154 5.74 -11.53 -7.14
N GLU A 155 4.93 -12.58 -7.27
CA GLU A 155 5.08 -13.61 -8.27
C GLU A 155 4.04 -13.36 -9.37
N TYR A 156 4.46 -13.25 -10.61
CA TYR A 156 3.59 -13.00 -11.76
C TYR A 156 3.89 -13.99 -12.87
N LYS A 157 2.90 -14.80 -13.24
CA LYS A 157 3.01 -15.87 -14.23
C LYS A 157 2.20 -15.55 -15.47
N VAL A 158 2.82 -15.74 -16.63
CA VAL A 158 2.21 -15.65 -17.96
C VAL A 158 2.34 -17.01 -18.62
N THR A 159 1.23 -17.70 -18.82
CA THR A 159 1.21 -18.98 -19.55
C THR A 159 0.57 -18.80 -20.92
N LEU A 160 1.29 -19.20 -21.97
CA LEU A 160 0.73 -19.21 -23.31
C LEU A 160 -0.10 -20.48 -23.50
N LEU A 161 -1.40 -20.31 -23.77
CA LEU A 161 -2.32 -21.46 -23.87
C LEU A 161 -2.29 -22.11 -25.25
N GLU A 162 -2.09 -21.33 -26.32
CA GLU A 162 -2.14 -21.83 -27.70
C GLU A 162 -1.08 -21.16 -28.57
N GLY A 163 -0.51 -21.92 -29.52
CA GLY A 163 0.39 -21.40 -30.55
C GLY A 163 1.80 -21.07 -30.06
N ALA A 164 2.36 -20.00 -30.60
CA ALA A 164 3.66 -19.44 -30.24
C ALA A 164 3.56 -17.91 -30.16
N ALA A 165 4.26 -17.28 -29.22
CA ALA A 165 4.27 -15.84 -29.06
C ALA A 165 5.58 -15.32 -28.49
N ASP A 166 5.99 -14.13 -28.92
CA ASP A 166 7.06 -13.37 -28.31
C ASP A 166 6.48 -12.52 -27.18
N ILE A 167 7.04 -12.70 -25.98
CA ILE A 167 6.63 -12.01 -24.77
C ILE A 167 7.72 -11.01 -24.38
N GLU A 168 7.31 -9.76 -24.15
CA GLU A 168 8.14 -8.76 -23.51
C GLU A 168 7.59 -8.49 -22.10
N VAL A 169 8.46 -8.54 -21.09
CA VAL A 169 8.15 -8.18 -19.70
C VAL A 169 8.92 -6.92 -19.37
N LYS A 170 8.19 -5.82 -19.12
CA LYS A 170 8.74 -4.58 -18.59
C LYS A 170 8.48 -4.52 -17.09
N SER A 171 9.51 -4.77 -16.28
CA SER A 171 9.46 -4.57 -14.81
C SER A 171 10.10 -3.23 -14.47
N PHE A 172 9.33 -2.33 -13.84
CA PHE A 172 9.77 -0.94 -13.65
C PHE A 172 9.21 -0.28 -12.40
N LEU A 173 9.84 0.82 -12.02
CA LEU A 173 9.38 1.81 -11.04
C LEU A 173 8.91 3.05 -11.77
N ASP A 174 7.92 3.74 -11.20
CA ASP A 174 7.37 4.97 -11.75
C ASP A 174 7.13 6.00 -10.64
N SER A 175 7.81 7.15 -10.72
CA SER A 175 7.62 8.29 -9.84
C SER A 175 6.74 9.40 -10.44
N GLY A 176 6.22 9.21 -11.65
CA GLY A 176 5.26 10.09 -12.31
C GLY A 176 3.86 10.01 -11.70
N VAL A 177 3.76 9.76 -10.40
CA VAL A 177 2.50 9.60 -9.66
C VAL A 177 1.99 10.94 -9.15
N LYS A 178 0.65 11.05 -9.09
CA LYS A 178 -0.04 12.21 -8.52
C LYS A 178 -1.13 11.75 -7.56
N ASN A 179 -1.46 12.61 -6.60
CA ASN A 179 -2.67 12.45 -5.82
C ASN A 179 -3.88 12.94 -6.62
N GLU A 180 -4.92 12.11 -6.73
CA GLU A 180 -6.21 12.54 -7.33
C GLU A 180 -6.93 13.58 -6.45
N ASP A 181 -6.68 13.56 -5.14
CA ASP A 181 -7.30 14.49 -4.18
C ASP A 181 -6.49 15.79 -3.97
N SER A 182 -5.43 16.05 -4.76
CA SER A 182 -4.70 17.32 -4.72
C SER A 182 -5.64 18.50 -4.98
N ASN A 183 -5.63 19.49 -4.09
CA ASN A 183 -6.49 20.65 -4.21
C ASN A 183 -6.12 21.55 -5.37
N TRP A 184 -4.84 21.60 -5.72
CA TRP A 184 -4.28 22.55 -6.70
C TRP A 184 -3.47 21.89 -7.81
N ASP A 185 -3.59 20.56 -7.95
CA ASP A 185 -2.80 19.75 -8.89
C ASP A 185 -1.28 19.88 -8.66
N ASP A 186 -0.89 20.18 -7.43
CA ASP A 186 0.51 20.29 -7.02
C ASP A 186 1.23 18.95 -7.19
N ALA A 187 2.48 18.98 -7.65
CA ALA A 187 3.38 17.84 -7.56
C ALA A 187 3.84 17.68 -6.10
N PHE A 188 3.53 16.55 -5.48
CA PHE A 188 3.92 16.29 -4.09
C PHE A 188 5.34 15.73 -3.97
N TRP A 189 5.85 15.15 -5.04
CA TRP A 189 7.17 14.53 -5.12
C TRP A 189 8.09 15.25 -6.09
N GLN A 190 9.37 15.25 -5.75
CA GLN A 190 10.47 15.56 -6.64
C GLN A 190 11.37 14.33 -6.75
N THR A 191 11.56 13.79 -7.94
CA THR A 191 12.54 12.75 -8.22
C THR A 191 13.93 13.38 -8.18
N THR A 192 14.84 12.81 -7.36
CA THR A 192 16.20 13.33 -7.17
C THR A 192 17.27 12.47 -7.82
N ALA A 193 17.03 11.17 -7.95
CA ALA A 193 17.91 10.25 -8.67
C ALA A 193 17.13 9.06 -9.23
N VAL A 194 17.61 8.54 -10.35
CA VAL A 194 17.10 7.35 -11.03
C VAL A 194 18.29 6.47 -11.36
N ASN A 195 18.29 5.22 -10.93
CA ASN A 195 19.42 4.31 -11.11
C ASN A 195 18.96 2.88 -11.41
N ALA A 196 19.75 2.18 -12.24
CA ALA A 196 19.59 0.74 -12.48
C ALA A 196 20.95 0.07 -12.56
N LYS A 197 21.05 -1.12 -11.97
CA LYS A 197 22.24 -1.96 -12.03
C LYS A 197 21.83 -3.43 -11.99
N GLU A 198 22.32 -4.20 -12.97
CA GLU A 198 22.00 -5.63 -13.13
C GLU A 198 20.49 -5.87 -13.21
N ASN A 199 19.87 -6.51 -12.19
CA ASN A 199 18.44 -6.76 -12.08
C ASN A 199 17.73 -5.85 -11.05
N THR A 200 18.46 -4.86 -10.51
CA THR A 200 18.00 -3.92 -9.49
C THR A 200 17.82 -2.55 -10.10
N ALA A 201 16.73 -1.88 -9.73
CA ALA A 201 16.51 -0.49 -10.07
C ALA A 201 15.96 0.25 -8.85
N PHE A 202 16.25 1.56 -8.74
CA PHE A 202 15.70 2.39 -7.67
C PHE A 202 15.55 3.85 -8.09
N ILE A 203 14.60 4.52 -7.46
CA ILE A 203 14.31 5.94 -7.61
C ILE A 203 14.42 6.58 -6.23
N GLU A 204 15.28 7.58 -6.10
CA GLU A 204 15.27 8.47 -4.94
C GLU A 204 14.30 9.61 -5.20
N ALA A 205 13.44 9.89 -4.23
CA ALA A 205 12.49 10.98 -4.30
C ALA A 205 12.40 11.70 -2.95
N GLN A 206 12.06 12.98 -3.03
CA GLN A 206 11.85 13.82 -1.85
C GLN A 206 10.47 14.47 -1.95
N THR A 207 9.76 14.54 -0.82
CA THR A 207 8.49 15.28 -0.79
C THR A 207 8.75 16.77 -0.80
N ASN A 208 7.97 17.49 -1.62
CA ASN A 208 7.93 18.93 -1.57
C ASN A 208 7.37 19.42 -0.22
N LYS A 209 7.82 20.56 0.29
CA LYS A 209 7.43 21.20 1.57
C LYS A 209 7.81 20.42 2.85
N THR A 210 7.72 19.09 2.89
CA THR A 210 8.00 18.30 4.10
C THR A 210 9.37 17.64 4.09
N ASN A 211 10.05 17.58 2.94
CA ASN A 211 11.41 17.07 2.78
C ASN A 211 11.65 15.62 3.26
N PHE A 212 10.64 14.77 3.25
CA PHE A 212 10.86 13.32 3.44
C PHE A 212 11.65 12.77 2.26
N LYS A 213 12.81 12.20 2.53
CA LYS A 213 13.61 11.50 1.52
C LYS A 213 13.32 10.02 1.55
N THR A 214 13.06 9.45 0.40
CA THR A 214 12.74 8.04 0.25
C THR A 214 13.46 7.44 -0.95
N VAL A 215 13.64 6.15 -0.92
CA VAL A 215 13.97 5.38 -2.11
C VAL A 215 12.90 4.31 -2.34
N THR A 216 12.37 4.30 -3.57
CA THR A 216 11.54 3.22 -4.09
C THR A 216 12.44 2.29 -4.87
N TYR A 217 12.40 1.00 -4.60
CA TYR A 217 13.32 0.05 -5.22
C TYR A 217 12.61 -1.17 -5.76
N GLN A 218 13.27 -1.85 -6.69
CA GLN A 218 12.92 -3.19 -7.16
C GLN A 218 14.15 -4.04 -7.45
N ALA A 219 14.00 -5.35 -7.32
CA ALA A 219 14.84 -6.36 -7.98
C ALA A 219 13.93 -7.35 -8.69
N THR A 220 14.30 -7.78 -9.90
CA THR A 220 13.46 -8.64 -10.73
C THR A 220 14.23 -9.83 -11.25
N GLU A 221 13.61 -11.01 -11.13
CA GLU A 221 14.10 -12.26 -11.69
C GLU A 221 13.02 -12.87 -12.58
N VAL A 222 13.39 -13.30 -13.80
CA VAL A 222 12.46 -13.88 -14.76
C VAL A 222 12.93 -15.28 -15.15
N TYR A 223 12.00 -16.23 -15.14
CA TYR A 223 12.27 -17.64 -15.44
C TYR A 223 11.29 -18.18 -16.48
N LEU A 224 11.81 -18.87 -17.48
CA LEU A 224 11.02 -19.67 -18.41
C LEU A 224 10.92 -21.11 -17.88
N ASN A 225 9.69 -21.59 -17.70
CA ASN A 225 9.40 -22.94 -17.18
C ASN A 225 10.15 -23.28 -15.88
N THR A 226 10.28 -22.29 -14.99
CA THR A 226 10.95 -22.34 -13.68
C THR A 226 12.45 -22.67 -13.70
N ALA A 227 12.96 -23.24 -14.78
CA ALA A 227 14.34 -23.74 -14.87
C ALA A 227 15.32 -22.79 -15.56
N LYS A 228 14.86 -22.07 -16.60
CA LYS A 228 15.72 -21.20 -17.39
C LYS A 228 15.58 -19.76 -17.00
N ARG A 229 16.59 -19.20 -16.34
CA ARG A 229 16.65 -17.76 -16.06
C ARG A 229 16.74 -16.96 -17.36
N VAL A 230 15.88 -15.94 -17.48
CA VAL A 230 15.88 -14.97 -18.58
C VAL A 230 16.58 -13.70 -18.07
N LEU A 231 17.64 -13.29 -18.76
CA LEU A 231 18.37 -12.07 -18.41
C LEU A 231 17.68 -10.84 -19.01
N PRO A 232 17.82 -9.64 -18.40
CA PRO A 232 17.30 -8.42 -18.99
C PRO A 232 18.00 -8.15 -20.34
N THR A 233 17.21 -7.77 -21.33
CA THR A 233 17.72 -7.41 -22.67
C THR A 233 18.05 -5.94 -22.77
N GLN A 234 17.47 -5.12 -21.91
CA GLN A 234 17.64 -3.67 -21.88
C GLN A 234 17.33 -3.11 -20.49
N THR A 235 18.16 -2.18 -20.04
CA THR A 235 17.83 -1.26 -18.96
C THR A 235 17.05 -0.09 -19.56
N MET A 236 15.99 0.32 -18.89
CA MET A 236 15.18 1.46 -19.26
C MET A 236 15.34 2.54 -18.19
N GLU A 237 15.87 3.68 -18.58
CA GLU A 237 16.03 4.84 -17.73
C GLU A 237 15.34 6.03 -18.37
N GLY A 238 14.41 6.65 -17.62
CA GLY A 238 13.73 7.86 -17.97
C GLY A 238 13.80 8.83 -16.80
N GLU A 239 13.30 10.03 -16.98
CA GLU A 239 13.31 11.07 -15.95
C GLU A 239 12.52 10.66 -14.69
N LEU A 240 11.41 9.95 -14.85
CA LEU A 240 10.49 9.55 -13.77
C LEU A 240 10.31 8.03 -13.64
N ALA A 241 10.94 7.23 -14.49
CA ALA A 241 10.76 5.79 -14.51
C ALA A 241 12.06 5.05 -14.80
N VAL A 242 12.23 3.88 -14.16
CA VAL A 242 13.42 3.04 -14.34
C VAL A 242 13.05 1.58 -14.19
N GLY A 243 13.72 0.72 -14.94
CA GLY A 243 13.50 -0.72 -14.84
C GLY A 243 14.22 -1.52 -15.92
N HIS A 244 13.73 -2.73 -16.14
CA HIS A 244 14.36 -3.68 -17.05
C HIS A 244 13.32 -4.30 -17.98
N LEU A 245 13.76 -4.52 -19.24
CA LEU A 245 12.99 -5.24 -20.23
C LEU A 245 13.56 -6.66 -20.38
N TYR A 246 12.70 -7.65 -20.37
CA TYR A 246 13.01 -9.06 -20.60
C TYR A 246 12.24 -9.53 -21.83
N LYS A 247 12.84 -10.42 -22.63
CA LYS A 247 12.21 -10.99 -23.80
C LYS A 247 12.34 -12.51 -23.81
N ALA A 248 11.25 -13.18 -24.14
CA ALA A 248 11.22 -14.63 -24.29
C ALA A 248 10.21 -15.02 -25.36
N SER A 249 10.56 -16.08 -26.17
CA SER A 249 9.62 -16.71 -27.09
C SER A 249 9.01 -17.93 -26.39
N LEU A 250 7.69 -17.98 -26.31
CA LEU A 250 6.91 -19.03 -25.67
C LEU A 250 6.22 -19.90 -26.75
N LYS A 251 6.06 -21.18 -26.44
CA LYS A 251 5.17 -22.11 -27.13
C LYS A 251 4.01 -22.47 -26.23
N SER A 252 2.96 -23.04 -26.80
CA SER A 252 1.81 -23.53 -26.05
C SER A 252 2.23 -24.38 -24.85
N GLY A 253 1.73 -24.03 -23.66
CA GLY A 253 2.05 -24.64 -22.38
C GLY A 253 3.28 -24.05 -21.66
N ASP A 254 4.09 -23.22 -22.32
CA ASP A 254 5.21 -22.54 -21.65
C ASP A 254 4.70 -21.47 -20.69
N THR A 255 5.36 -21.34 -19.54
CA THR A 255 5.08 -20.35 -18.51
C THR A 255 6.30 -19.46 -18.26
N LEU A 256 6.11 -18.15 -18.35
CA LEU A 256 7.10 -17.16 -17.95
C LEU A 256 6.74 -16.64 -16.55
N THR A 257 7.60 -16.86 -15.57
CA THR A 257 7.43 -16.42 -14.19
C THR A 257 8.34 -15.24 -13.88
N THR A 258 7.76 -14.16 -13.40
CA THR A 258 8.48 -12.98 -12.91
C THR A 258 8.36 -12.92 -11.39
N TYR A 259 9.49 -12.96 -10.69
CA TYR A 259 9.58 -12.60 -9.27
C TYR A 259 10.07 -11.16 -9.17
N LYS A 260 9.32 -10.33 -8.46
CA LYS A 260 9.67 -8.95 -8.21
C LYS A 260 9.66 -8.68 -6.72
N TYR A 261 10.77 -8.18 -6.22
CA TYR A 261 10.94 -7.72 -4.84
C TYR A 261 11.04 -6.21 -4.87
N GLY A 262 10.27 -5.51 -4.04
CA GLY A 262 10.27 -4.06 -4.07
C GLY A 262 9.64 -3.46 -2.82
N GLY A 263 9.66 -2.15 -2.72
CA GLY A 263 9.12 -1.42 -1.58
C GLY A 263 9.79 -0.06 -1.40
N TYR A 264 9.78 0.40 -0.15
CA TYR A 264 10.25 1.73 0.22
C TYR A 264 11.23 1.70 1.38
N ILE A 265 12.21 2.60 1.33
CA ILE A 265 13.12 2.87 2.44
C ILE A 265 13.11 4.38 2.70
N LEU A 266 12.81 4.78 3.93
CA LEU A 266 12.87 6.17 4.39
C LEU A 266 14.26 6.48 4.96
N ASP A 267 14.83 7.64 4.63
CA ASP A 267 16.17 8.07 5.09
C ASP A 267 16.31 8.08 6.60
N ARG A 268 15.25 8.48 7.32
CA ARG A 268 15.23 8.48 8.80
C ARG A 268 15.44 7.10 9.46
N LYS A 269 15.32 6.03 8.67
CA LYS A 269 15.51 4.64 9.14
C LYS A 269 16.86 4.04 8.70
N VAL A 270 17.71 4.82 8.04
CA VAL A 270 18.96 4.34 7.43
C VAL A 270 20.17 4.98 8.08
N THR A 271 21.18 4.16 8.38
CA THR A 271 22.52 4.62 8.71
C THR A 271 23.40 4.47 7.47
N GLY A 272 23.77 5.59 6.83
CA GLY A 272 24.54 5.57 5.57
C GLY A 272 23.75 6.09 4.37
N THR A 273 24.05 5.59 3.17
CA THR A 273 23.38 6.02 1.94
C THR A 273 22.12 5.19 1.66
N LEU A 274 21.14 5.80 1.03
CA LEU A 274 19.92 5.10 0.57
C LEU A 274 20.28 3.98 -0.43
N GLU A 275 21.22 4.22 -1.31
CA GLU A 275 21.71 3.21 -2.27
C GLU A 275 22.25 1.95 -1.57
N ALA A 276 23.11 2.11 -0.54
CA ALA A 276 23.65 0.99 0.22
C ALA A 276 22.52 0.19 0.91
N ALA A 277 21.53 0.88 1.45
CA ALA A 277 20.36 0.27 2.06
C ALA A 277 19.51 -0.53 1.04
N VAL A 278 19.39 -0.02 -0.21
CA VAL A 278 18.72 -0.76 -1.30
C VAL A 278 19.43 -2.08 -1.56
N PHE A 279 20.75 -2.07 -1.80
CA PHE A 279 21.48 -3.30 -2.11
C PHE A 279 21.48 -4.30 -0.94
N GLU A 280 21.47 -3.83 0.30
CA GLU A 280 21.32 -4.69 1.48
C GLU A 280 19.95 -5.38 1.50
N VAL A 281 18.85 -4.62 1.32
CA VAL A 281 17.49 -5.16 1.34
C VAL A 281 17.27 -6.11 0.15
N VAL A 282 17.71 -5.71 -1.04
CA VAL A 282 17.63 -6.53 -2.25
C VAL A 282 18.41 -7.84 -2.08
N GLY A 283 19.65 -7.76 -1.55
CA GLY A 283 20.47 -8.95 -1.31
C GLY A 283 19.80 -9.94 -0.34
N ARG A 284 19.17 -9.45 0.73
CA ARG A 284 18.38 -10.29 1.63
C ARG A 284 17.16 -10.90 0.94
N ALA A 285 16.41 -10.11 0.18
CA ALA A 285 15.18 -10.56 -0.46
C ALA A 285 15.43 -11.61 -1.55
N THR A 286 16.40 -11.37 -2.44
CA THR A 286 16.74 -12.29 -3.52
C THR A 286 17.41 -13.56 -3.02
N SER A 287 18.25 -13.47 -1.97
CA SER A 287 18.87 -14.66 -1.35
C SER A 287 17.85 -15.55 -0.64
N ALA A 288 16.82 -14.96 -0.01
CA ALA A 288 15.74 -15.72 0.61
C ALA A 288 14.80 -16.34 -0.44
N GLY A 289 14.52 -15.60 -1.51
CA GLY A 289 13.58 -15.99 -2.55
C GLY A 289 12.11 -15.83 -2.13
N PHE A 290 11.23 -15.88 -3.13
CA PHE A 290 9.79 -15.59 -2.95
C PHE A 290 9.11 -16.51 -1.92
N GLU A 291 9.33 -17.82 -2.01
CA GLU A 291 8.64 -18.79 -1.15
C GLU A 291 9.06 -18.69 0.33
N ALA A 292 10.33 -18.41 0.62
CA ALA A 292 10.75 -18.20 2.02
C ALA A 292 10.19 -16.90 2.60
N LEU A 293 10.16 -15.82 1.80
CA LEU A 293 9.54 -14.55 2.22
C LEU A 293 8.04 -14.70 2.45
N LYS A 294 7.33 -15.41 1.57
CA LYS A 294 5.91 -15.74 1.69
C LYS A 294 5.62 -16.55 2.96
N THR A 295 6.45 -17.56 3.23
CA THR A 295 6.33 -18.39 4.44
C THR A 295 6.55 -17.55 5.70
N ALA A 296 7.56 -16.71 5.75
CA ALA A 296 7.82 -15.83 6.88
C ALA A 296 6.67 -14.84 7.10
N HIS A 297 6.10 -14.30 6.03
CA HIS A 297 4.93 -13.43 6.08
C HIS A 297 3.68 -14.16 6.61
N ALA A 298 3.38 -15.36 6.09
CA ALA A 298 2.25 -16.17 6.56
C ALA A 298 2.40 -16.56 8.04
N ASN A 299 3.59 -16.90 8.49
CA ASN A 299 3.87 -17.18 9.91
C ASN A 299 3.64 -15.95 10.80
N ALA A 300 3.99 -14.75 10.33
CA ALA A 300 3.68 -13.51 11.05
C ALA A 300 2.17 -13.27 11.15
N TRP A 301 1.40 -13.53 10.11
CA TRP A 301 -0.07 -13.51 10.16
C TRP A 301 -0.63 -14.58 11.09
N LYS A 302 -0.10 -15.80 11.02
CA LYS A 302 -0.54 -16.87 11.95
C LYS A 302 -0.42 -16.45 13.41
N ALA A 303 0.71 -15.84 13.79
CA ALA A 303 0.91 -15.35 15.16
C ALA A 303 -0.11 -14.26 15.57
N ILE A 304 -0.58 -13.45 14.62
CA ILE A 304 -1.66 -12.48 14.84
C ILE A 304 -2.99 -13.21 15.06
N TRP A 305 -3.35 -14.14 14.18
CA TRP A 305 -4.60 -14.87 14.25
C TRP A 305 -4.70 -15.76 15.50
N ASP A 306 -3.61 -16.37 15.94
CA ASP A 306 -3.57 -17.16 17.17
C ASP A 306 -4.00 -16.35 18.43
N ARG A 307 -3.97 -15.01 18.37
CA ARG A 307 -4.34 -14.10 19.47
C ARG A 307 -5.61 -13.30 19.24
N ALA A 308 -5.95 -13.04 17.99
CA ALA A 308 -6.97 -12.05 17.63
C ALA A 308 -8.19 -12.65 16.90
N ASP A 309 -8.19 -13.94 16.55
CA ASP A 309 -9.31 -14.54 15.82
C ASP A 309 -10.58 -14.60 16.69
N ILE A 310 -11.70 -14.34 16.03
CA ILE A 310 -13.05 -14.49 16.60
C ILE A 310 -13.82 -15.45 15.71
N VAL A 311 -14.34 -16.52 16.29
CA VAL A 311 -15.14 -17.52 15.57
C VAL A 311 -16.63 -17.24 15.74
N ILE A 312 -17.33 -17.08 14.61
CA ILE A 312 -18.79 -16.91 14.55
C ILE A 312 -19.36 -18.12 13.81
N GLU A 313 -20.12 -18.95 14.53
CA GLU A 313 -20.79 -20.11 13.95
C GLU A 313 -22.17 -19.73 13.38
N GLY A 314 -22.54 -20.36 12.25
CA GLY A 314 -23.87 -20.20 11.64
C GLY A 314 -24.03 -19.01 10.69
N ASP A 315 -23.09 -18.03 10.67
CA ASP A 315 -23.12 -16.89 9.75
C ASP A 315 -21.75 -16.64 9.11
N VAL A 316 -21.52 -17.15 7.91
CA VAL A 316 -20.26 -17.00 7.18
C VAL A 316 -20.00 -15.54 6.76
N LYS A 317 -21.04 -14.72 6.55
CA LYS A 317 -20.86 -13.29 6.19
C LYS A 317 -20.41 -12.47 7.39
N ALA A 318 -21.00 -12.71 8.56
CA ALA A 318 -20.54 -12.11 9.80
C ALA A 318 -19.11 -12.54 10.13
N GLN A 319 -18.78 -13.83 9.94
CA GLN A 319 -17.43 -14.35 10.10
C GLN A 319 -16.42 -13.68 9.15
N GLN A 320 -16.78 -13.50 7.87
CA GLN A 320 -15.96 -12.77 6.90
C GLN A 320 -15.74 -11.33 7.34
N GLY A 321 -16.81 -10.65 7.76
CA GLY A 321 -16.77 -9.25 8.16
C GLY A 321 -15.89 -8.99 9.38
N ILE A 322 -15.98 -9.81 10.43
CA ILE A 322 -15.16 -9.61 11.64
C ILE A 322 -13.69 -9.89 11.35
N ARG A 323 -13.36 -10.94 10.61
CA ARG A 323 -11.97 -11.22 10.21
C ARG A 323 -11.42 -10.15 9.29
N PHE A 324 -12.22 -9.59 8.40
CA PHE A 324 -11.80 -8.46 7.56
C PHE A 324 -11.43 -7.23 8.40
N ASN A 325 -12.23 -6.89 9.41
CA ASN A 325 -11.92 -5.78 10.31
C ASN A 325 -10.63 -6.04 11.11
N ILE A 326 -10.46 -7.24 11.66
CA ILE A 326 -9.24 -7.64 12.37
C ILE A 326 -8.03 -7.58 11.43
N PHE A 327 -8.17 -8.06 10.20
CA PHE A 327 -7.14 -7.98 9.17
C PHE A 327 -6.74 -6.54 8.88
N GLN A 328 -7.71 -5.65 8.62
CA GLN A 328 -7.47 -4.23 8.32
C GLN A 328 -6.73 -3.51 9.45
N LEU A 329 -7.14 -3.71 10.71
CA LEU A 329 -6.47 -3.11 11.86
C LEU A 329 -5.01 -3.56 11.98
N ASN A 330 -4.75 -4.86 11.77
CA ASN A 330 -3.41 -5.42 11.90
C ASN A 330 -2.46 -5.08 10.75
N GLN A 331 -2.97 -4.96 9.52
CA GLN A 331 -2.13 -4.55 8.39
C GLN A 331 -1.82 -3.06 8.38
N THR A 332 -2.69 -2.25 8.98
CA THR A 332 -2.52 -0.79 9.01
C THR A 332 -1.54 -0.35 10.09
N TYR A 333 -1.54 -1.03 11.26
CA TYR A 333 -0.67 -0.68 12.37
C TYR A 333 -0.12 -1.92 13.06
N THR A 334 1.20 -2.00 13.16
CA THR A 334 1.91 -3.12 13.78
C THR A 334 2.51 -2.81 15.15
N GLY A 335 2.59 -1.55 15.52
CA GLY A 335 3.22 -1.09 16.76
C GLY A 335 4.75 -1.16 16.78
N LYS A 336 5.40 -1.44 15.66
CA LYS A 336 6.87 -1.52 15.58
C LYS A 336 7.55 -0.16 15.68
N ASP A 337 6.89 0.91 15.23
CA ASP A 337 7.42 2.26 15.14
C ASP A 337 6.51 3.23 15.90
N ALA A 338 7.01 3.83 17.00
CA ALA A 338 6.26 4.78 17.82
C ALA A 338 6.07 6.16 17.16
N THR A 339 6.66 6.40 16.00
CA THR A 339 6.43 7.60 15.20
C THR A 339 5.27 7.45 14.21
N LEU A 340 4.69 6.25 14.13
CA LEU A 340 3.52 5.96 13.30
C LEU A 340 2.25 5.86 14.15
N ASN A 341 1.12 6.05 13.48
CA ASN A 341 -0.20 5.93 14.07
C ASN A 341 -1.13 5.20 13.10
N ILE A 342 -2.38 4.96 13.50
CA ILE A 342 -3.40 4.38 12.67
C ILE A 342 -4.42 5.43 12.23
N GLY A 343 -4.65 5.53 10.93
CA GLY A 343 -5.73 6.34 10.37
C GLY A 343 -7.02 5.53 10.22
N PRO A 344 -8.20 6.18 10.19
CA PRO A 344 -9.50 5.49 10.20
C PRO A 344 -9.77 4.66 8.93
N LYS A 345 -9.08 4.94 7.83
CA LYS A 345 -9.23 4.21 6.55
C LYS A 345 -8.01 3.38 6.16
N GLY A 346 -6.99 3.33 6.99
CA GLY A 346 -5.77 2.59 6.70
C GLY A 346 -5.15 2.96 5.35
N PHE A 347 -4.72 1.96 4.58
CA PHE A 347 -4.07 2.11 3.28
C PHE A 347 -5.02 1.89 2.08
N THR A 348 -6.30 2.24 2.21
CA THR A 348 -7.30 1.97 1.19
C THR A 348 -7.45 3.07 0.13
N GLY A 349 -6.91 4.26 0.37
CA GLY A 349 -6.99 5.40 -0.52
C GLY A 349 -6.37 6.66 0.08
N GLU A 350 -6.43 7.76 -0.67
CA GLU A 350 -5.83 9.05 -0.30
C GLU A 350 -6.61 9.76 0.81
N LYS A 351 -7.95 9.71 0.75
CA LYS A 351 -8.81 10.42 1.71
C LYS A 351 -8.72 9.79 3.10
N TYR A 352 -8.40 10.60 4.09
CA TYR A 352 -8.25 10.18 5.50
C TYR A 352 -7.17 9.10 5.72
N GLY A 353 -6.35 8.81 4.72
CA GLY A 353 -5.29 7.81 4.85
C GLY A 353 -4.14 8.33 5.70
N GLY A 354 -3.72 7.52 6.68
CA GLY A 354 -2.53 7.79 7.48
C GLY A 354 -2.64 8.90 8.53
N SER A 355 -3.63 9.80 8.44
CA SER A 355 -3.86 10.83 9.46
C SER A 355 -4.43 10.24 10.74
N THR A 356 -3.99 10.75 11.88
CA THR A 356 -4.49 10.33 13.19
C THR A 356 -5.77 11.06 13.55
N TYR A 357 -6.76 10.33 14.03
CA TYR A 357 -8.02 10.82 14.58
C TYR A 357 -8.17 10.33 16.02
N TRP A 358 -9.15 10.88 16.77
CA TRP A 358 -9.49 10.42 18.11
C TRP A 358 -10.06 8.99 18.17
N ASP A 359 -10.45 8.44 17.00
CA ASP A 359 -10.83 7.03 16.82
C ASP A 359 -9.72 6.08 17.27
N THR A 360 -8.47 6.47 17.14
CA THR A 360 -7.32 5.69 17.61
C THR A 360 -7.43 5.39 19.10
N GLU A 361 -7.70 6.40 19.91
CA GLU A 361 -7.76 6.29 21.36
C GLU A 361 -9.07 5.63 21.81
N ALA A 362 -10.20 6.00 21.20
CA ALA A 362 -11.50 5.51 21.60
C ALA A 362 -11.76 4.05 21.20
N TYR A 363 -11.26 3.62 20.02
CA TYR A 363 -11.64 2.34 19.42
C TYR A 363 -10.47 1.43 19.09
N CYS A 364 -9.35 1.95 18.60
CA CYS A 364 -8.23 1.12 18.18
C CYS A 364 -7.37 0.66 19.37
N ILE A 365 -7.07 1.53 20.34
CA ILE A 365 -6.27 1.16 21.52
C ILE A 365 -6.89 0.00 22.28
N PRO A 366 -8.20 -0.03 22.63
CA PRO A 366 -8.82 -1.18 23.26
C PRO A 366 -8.63 -2.50 22.50
N PHE A 367 -8.72 -2.46 21.18
CA PHE A 367 -8.46 -3.62 20.33
C PHE A 367 -7.01 -4.13 20.48
N TYR A 368 -6.03 -3.22 20.40
CA TYR A 368 -4.61 -3.62 20.52
C TYR A 368 -4.25 -4.07 21.93
N MET A 369 -4.84 -3.48 22.97
CA MET A 369 -4.67 -3.95 24.35
C MET A 369 -5.16 -5.39 24.55
N ALA A 370 -6.28 -5.75 23.90
CA ALA A 370 -6.85 -7.08 23.99
C ALA A 370 -6.10 -8.12 23.15
N THR A 371 -5.50 -7.74 22.03
CA THR A 371 -5.00 -8.67 21.00
C THR A 371 -3.49 -8.64 20.77
N LYS A 372 -2.77 -7.66 21.32
CA LYS A 372 -1.32 -7.47 21.13
C LYS A 372 -0.58 -7.36 22.46
N ASP A 373 0.73 -7.22 22.37
CA ASP A 373 1.53 -6.87 23.52
C ASP A 373 1.29 -5.40 23.92
N GLN A 374 1.33 -5.08 25.19
CA GLN A 374 1.07 -3.72 25.73
C GLN A 374 1.90 -2.63 25.03
N LYS A 375 3.11 -2.96 24.58
CA LYS A 375 3.96 -2.03 23.83
C LYS A 375 3.28 -1.46 22.60
N VAL A 376 2.40 -2.22 21.92
CA VAL A 376 1.69 -1.78 20.71
C VAL A 376 0.73 -0.64 21.03
N ALA A 377 -0.11 -0.81 22.04
CA ALA A 377 -1.02 0.24 22.52
C ALA A 377 -0.22 1.43 23.11
N ARG A 378 0.82 1.16 23.90
CA ARG A 378 1.68 2.21 24.45
C ARG A 378 2.32 3.08 23.37
N ASN A 379 2.75 2.52 22.24
CA ASN A 379 3.34 3.30 21.14
C ASN A 379 2.34 4.29 20.52
N LEU A 380 1.05 3.99 20.50
CA LEU A 380 0.01 4.94 20.10
C LEU A 380 -0.11 6.13 21.06
N LEU A 381 -0.02 5.88 22.37
CA LEU A 381 0.03 6.94 23.38
C LEU A 381 1.35 7.72 23.33
N GLN A 382 2.48 7.04 23.09
CA GLN A 382 3.78 7.67 22.90
C GLN A 382 3.76 8.64 21.70
N TYR A 383 3.07 8.28 20.60
CA TYR A 383 2.86 9.17 19.46
C TYR A 383 2.19 10.48 19.90
N ARG A 384 1.12 10.41 20.71
CA ARG A 384 0.46 11.60 21.25
C ARG A 384 1.36 12.37 22.20
N TYR A 385 2.05 11.68 23.09
CA TYR A 385 2.99 12.32 24.04
C TYR A 385 4.08 13.11 23.31
N ASN A 386 4.61 12.58 22.22
CA ASN A 386 5.62 13.27 21.39
C ASN A 386 5.09 14.56 20.75
N GLN A 387 3.77 14.77 20.74
CA GLN A 387 3.09 15.93 20.18
C GLN A 387 2.52 16.88 21.24
N LEU A 388 2.86 16.68 22.53
CA LEU A 388 2.33 17.50 23.63
C LEU A 388 2.63 18.99 23.45
N ASP A 389 3.86 19.35 23.07
CA ASP A 389 4.24 20.75 22.86
C ASP A 389 3.38 21.38 21.73
N LYS A 390 3.09 20.64 20.68
CA LYS A 390 2.17 21.10 19.62
C LYS A 390 0.73 21.26 20.12
N ALA A 391 0.26 20.39 21.00
CA ALA A 391 -1.05 20.52 21.60
C ALA A 391 -1.15 21.77 22.51
N ILE A 392 -0.07 22.13 23.20
CA ILE A 392 0.02 23.39 23.99
C ILE A 392 0.01 24.60 23.04
N GLU A 393 0.78 24.57 21.96
CA GLU A 393 0.76 25.62 20.93
C GLU A 393 -0.65 25.78 20.31
N ASN A 394 -1.34 24.68 19.99
CA ASN A 394 -2.70 24.71 19.45
C ASN A 394 -3.69 25.39 20.44
N ALA A 395 -3.59 25.07 21.72
CA ALA A 395 -4.42 25.70 22.76
C ALA A 395 -4.11 27.20 22.87
N ALA A 396 -2.84 27.59 22.87
CA ALA A 396 -2.42 28.99 22.97
C ALA A 396 -2.93 29.83 21.78
N LYS A 397 -2.94 29.29 20.56
CA LYS A 397 -3.51 29.94 19.36
C LYS A 397 -4.98 30.29 19.50
N LEU A 398 -5.72 29.53 20.32
CA LEU A 398 -7.14 29.75 20.62
C LEU A 398 -7.38 30.60 21.87
N GLY A 399 -6.33 31.15 22.49
CA GLY A 399 -6.40 32.01 23.64
C GLY A 399 -6.39 31.28 25.01
N PHE A 400 -6.16 29.98 25.03
CA PHE A 400 -5.93 29.24 26.29
C PHE A 400 -4.53 29.49 26.82
N SER A 401 -4.34 29.42 28.12
CA SER A 401 -3.08 29.71 28.80
C SER A 401 -2.75 28.68 29.89
N ASN A 402 -1.67 28.92 30.64
CA ASN A 402 -1.25 28.09 31.78
C ASN A 402 -0.98 26.63 31.47
N GLY A 403 -0.40 26.36 30.28
CA GLY A 403 -0.06 24.99 29.86
C GLY A 403 -1.26 24.14 29.44
N ALA A 404 -2.39 24.76 29.17
CA ALA A 404 -3.51 24.05 28.54
C ALA A 404 -3.07 23.43 27.22
N ALA A 405 -3.48 22.20 26.95
CA ALA A 405 -3.17 21.48 25.73
C ALA A 405 -4.45 21.13 24.98
N LEU A 406 -4.46 21.33 23.66
CA LEU A 406 -5.55 20.91 22.78
C LEU A 406 -4.97 20.08 21.65
N TYR A 407 -5.14 18.78 21.76
CA TYR A 407 -4.71 17.86 20.69
C TYR A 407 -5.58 18.06 19.45
N PRO A 408 -5.01 17.95 18.25
CA PRO A 408 -5.76 18.11 17.02
C PRO A 408 -6.77 16.97 16.81
N MET A 409 -7.88 17.27 16.12
CA MET A 409 -8.82 16.25 15.68
C MET A 409 -8.17 15.35 14.65
N VAL A 410 -7.48 15.95 13.66
CA VAL A 410 -6.80 15.27 12.58
C VAL A 410 -5.37 15.75 12.49
N THR A 411 -4.41 14.85 12.51
CA THR A 411 -3.00 15.23 12.45
C THR A 411 -2.10 14.18 11.84
N MET A 412 -0.97 14.69 11.28
CA MET A 412 0.19 13.89 10.91
C MET A 412 1.42 14.26 11.76
N ASN A 413 1.45 15.47 12.34
CA ASN A 413 2.62 16.05 12.99
C ASN A 413 2.32 16.78 14.32
N GLY A 414 1.07 16.69 14.82
CA GLY A 414 0.61 17.37 16.03
C GLY A 414 -0.10 18.70 15.80
N GLU A 415 -0.08 19.24 14.57
CA GLU A 415 -0.90 20.38 14.18
C GLU A 415 -2.29 19.92 13.74
N GLU A 416 -3.33 20.78 13.93
CA GLU A 416 -4.64 20.51 13.35
C GLU A 416 -4.54 20.59 11.83
N CYS A 417 -4.68 19.45 11.16
CA CYS A 417 -4.45 19.35 9.73
C CYS A 417 -5.72 19.24 8.90
N HIS A 418 -6.91 19.37 9.51
CA HIS A 418 -8.17 19.28 8.81
C HIS A 418 -9.03 20.52 9.02
N ASN A 419 -8.59 21.63 8.44
CA ASN A 419 -9.30 22.89 8.56
C ASN A 419 -10.35 23.13 7.46
N GLU A 420 -10.64 22.13 6.62
CA GLU A 420 -11.72 22.18 5.63
C GLU A 420 -13.10 21.92 6.24
N TRP A 421 -13.15 21.42 7.48
CA TRP A 421 -14.38 21.20 8.22
C TRP A 421 -14.46 22.16 9.42
N GLU A 422 -15.46 22.98 9.46
CA GLU A 422 -15.66 23.92 10.56
C GLU A 422 -15.77 23.22 11.92
N ILE A 423 -16.42 22.06 11.97
CA ILE A 423 -16.63 21.26 13.17
C ILE A 423 -15.34 20.83 13.86
N THR A 424 -14.20 20.76 13.16
CA THR A 424 -12.92 20.37 13.76
C THR A 424 -12.49 21.25 14.92
N PHE A 425 -12.98 22.47 14.99
CA PHE A 425 -12.69 23.42 16.07
C PHE A 425 -13.54 23.16 17.32
N GLU A 426 -14.71 22.57 17.15
CA GLU A 426 -15.71 22.37 18.21
C GLU A 426 -15.52 21.01 18.93
N GLU A 427 -14.75 20.09 18.35
CA GLU A 427 -14.59 18.73 18.86
C GLU A 427 -13.54 18.62 19.98
N ILE A 428 -13.85 19.17 21.16
CA ILE A 428 -12.95 19.12 22.32
C ILE A 428 -12.89 17.74 23.00
N HIS A 429 -13.85 16.86 22.75
CA HIS A 429 -13.92 15.49 23.28
C HIS A 429 -12.73 14.63 22.89
N ARG A 430 -11.97 14.99 21.84
CA ARG A 430 -10.71 14.34 21.46
C ARG A 430 -9.68 14.28 22.59
N ASN A 431 -9.58 15.33 23.40
CA ASN A 431 -8.76 15.30 24.61
C ASN A 431 -9.28 14.28 25.64
N GLY A 432 -10.61 14.15 25.75
CA GLY A 432 -11.24 13.16 26.60
C GLY A 432 -10.94 11.74 26.18
N ALA A 433 -10.93 11.46 24.86
CA ALA A 433 -10.56 10.16 24.31
C ALA A 433 -9.09 9.79 24.64
N ILE A 434 -8.16 10.77 24.53
CA ILE A 434 -6.75 10.55 24.88
C ILE A 434 -6.61 10.28 26.39
N ALA A 435 -7.28 11.09 27.25
CA ALA A 435 -7.25 10.90 28.69
C ALA A 435 -7.81 9.52 29.09
N PHE A 436 -8.92 9.10 28.46
CA PHE A 436 -9.49 7.77 28.64
C PHE A 436 -8.50 6.65 28.29
N ALA A 437 -7.82 6.77 27.15
CA ALA A 437 -6.85 5.77 26.72
C ALA A 437 -5.59 5.72 27.60
N ILE A 438 -5.19 6.85 28.19
CA ILE A 438 -4.07 6.89 29.15
C ILE A 438 -4.46 6.22 30.48
N PHE A 439 -5.73 6.37 30.90
CA PHE A 439 -6.23 5.80 32.15
C PHE A 439 -6.37 4.28 32.09
N ASN A 440 -6.79 3.73 30.95
CA ASN A 440 -6.97 2.28 30.77
C ASN A 440 -5.67 1.55 30.46
#